data_d1425ac7c64a2dc98be17d8dff98b724
#
_entry.id   d1425ac7c64a2dc98be17d8dff98b724
#
_cell.length_a   1.000
_cell.length_b   1.000
_cell.length_c   1.000
_cell.angle_alpha   90.00
_cell.angle_beta   90.00
_cell.angle_gamma   90.00
#
_symmetry.space_group_name_H-M   'P 1'
#
loop_
_entity.id
_entity.type
_entity.pdbx_description
1 polymer ?
#
loop_
_entity_poly.entity_id
_entity_poly.type
_entity_poly.pdbx_seq_one_letter_code
_entity_poly.pdbx_strand_id
1 'polypeptide(L)'
;MSTRKLRAAVIGAGYVASHHLAALKTLDFVDIVAICDTNLDAARTLAQRYGGQALPNVVGLRELRPDIVHVLTPPASHPLLAMLALDMGAHVLVEKPMADTVADCAAMIDKARAAGRELGVNHSDLFDPVVEQALQAVRAGRVGEVVSVDIIRNSEYPPYAGGPLPGMVAQGSYPFRDLGVHGLYTLEAFLGALSPPQVDYRSSGRDPNLLFDEWHALVQGKHGTGRLLLSWNARPMENRLVVRGTRGTIEVDRFLQTCRLRRVLPGPKFVGILLGGFLDAARDLVRIPWNVMRFATGSLKPSPGIRRGATEFVLAIRDGRAPPFGGEDAWRFARLLETACAEPDRLRRHQLESHLLPLEPVDTLVTGAGGFLGQALVAALRTRGQRVRVLLRRPIAEYLGASDMQTVVGDLGDPAIVEHAVAGATTIYHVGAAMRGGPREFEAGTVWGTRNVVAACLKHRPRRLVHVSSLSVLDHAGRDSSRPITEQSALEPHPEWRGAYTQTKGIAEAC
;
A
#
# COMPACT_ATOMS: atom_id res chain seq x y z
N MET A 1 14.83 24.50 29.60
CA MET A 1 14.33 23.52 28.63
C MET A 1 14.29 22.17 29.32
N SER A 2 13.20 21.44 29.22
CA SER A 2 13.03 20.14 29.91
C SER A 2 14.09 19.15 29.46
N THR A 3 14.78 18.53 30.39
CA THR A 3 15.79 17.47 30.15
C THR A 3 15.15 16.13 29.78
N ARG A 4 13.81 16.07 29.74
CA ARG A 4 13.05 14.85 29.41
C ARG A 4 13.07 14.60 27.91
N LYS A 5 13.47 13.41 27.48
CA LYS A 5 13.36 12.96 26.11
C LYS A 5 11.89 12.80 25.69
N LEU A 6 11.60 13.09 24.41
CA LEU A 6 10.31 12.80 23.80
C LEU A 6 10.16 11.29 23.61
N ARG A 7 9.04 10.75 24.04
CA ARG A 7 8.70 9.32 23.94
C ARG A 7 7.98 9.06 22.62
N ALA A 8 8.60 8.33 21.70
CA ALA A 8 8.04 8.04 20.40
C ALA A 8 7.60 6.58 20.29
N ALA A 9 6.42 6.34 19.72
CA ALA A 9 5.94 5.02 19.37
C ALA A 9 5.62 4.94 17.87
N VAL A 10 5.71 3.72 17.32
CA VAL A 10 5.40 3.42 15.92
C VAL A 10 4.31 2.36 15.87
N ILE A 11 3.29 2.59 15.06
CA ILE A 11 2.21 1.64 14.77
C ILE A 11 2.33 1.22 13.30
N GLY A 12 2.56 -0.05 13.06
CA GLY A 12 2.92 -0.64 11.76
C GLY A 12 4.41 -0.95 11.65
N ALA A 13 4.75 -2.23 11.43
CA ALA A 13 6.13 -2.72 11.30
C ALA A 13 6.49 -3.09 9.83
N GLY A 14 5.83 -2.46 8.86
CA GLY A 14 6.06 -2.66 7.43
C GLY A 14 7.34 -1.99 6.91
N TYR A 15 7.48 -1.97 5.57
CA TYR A 15 8.66 -1.41 4.89
C TYR A 15 9.01 0.03 5.35
N VAL A 16 8.00 0.92 5.44
CA VAL A 16 8.19 2.33 5.78
C VAL A 16 8.65 2.52 7.22
N ALA A 17 8.27 1.62 8.14
CA ALA A 17 8.62 1.70 9.55
C ALA A 17 10.14 1.78 9.79
N SER A 18 10.93 1.04 9.01
CA SER A 18 12.39 1.07 9.11
C SER A 18 12.98 2.46 8.81
N HIS A 19 12.36 3.24 7.94
CA HIS A 19 12.78 4.61 7.63
C HIS A 19 12.47 5.57 8.77
N HIS A 20 11.25 5.49 9.35
CA HIS A 20 10.85 6.32 10.48
C HIS A 20 11.68 6.00 11.73
N LEU A 21 11.83 4.72 12.05
CA LEU A 21 12.65 4.30 13.21
C LEU A 21 14.12 4.70 13.07
N ALA A 22 14.66 4.61 11.85
CA ALA A 22 16.02 5.09 11.59
C ALA A 22 16.15 6.61 11.76
N ALA A 23 15.12 7.40 11.41
CA ALA A 23 15.08 8.83 11.66
C ALA A 23 15.02 9.12 13.17
N LEU A 24 14.09 8.50 13.90
CA LEU A 24 13.92 8.65 15.35
C LEU A 24 15.21 8.31 16.12
N LYS A 25 15.89 7.23 15.72
CA LYS A 25 17.15 6.77 16.36
C LYS A 25 18.31 7.77 16.23
N THR A 26 18.29 8.66 15.24
CA THR A 26 19.33 9.69 15.08
C THR A 26 19.13 10.90 15.98
N LEU A 27 17.97 11.02 16.65
CA LEU A 27 17.61 12.15 17.49
C LEU A 27 17.91 11.81 18.95
N ASP A 28 18.94 12.42 19.53
CA ASP A 28 19.43 12.15 20.89
C ASP A 28 18.40 12.50 21.99
N PHE A 29 17.46 13.38 21.67
CA PHE A 29 16.35 13.81 22.53
C PHE A 29 15.07 12.97 22.36
N VAL A 30 15.10 11.88 21.58
CA VAL A 30 13.98 10.96 21.38
C VAL A 30 14.27 9.61 22.00
N ASP A 31 13.26 9.01 22.62
CA ASP A 31 13.28 7.65 23.13
C ASP A 31 12.18 6.83 22.43
N ILE A 32 12.56 5.77 21.71
CA ILE A 32 11.61 4.87 21.06
C ILE A 32 11.07 3.92 22.13
N VAL A 33 9.82 4.10 22.53
CA VAL A 33 9.22 3.36 23.65
C VAL A 33 8.47 2.11 23.21
N ALA A 34 7.87 2.10 21.99
CA ALA A 34 7.17 0.94 21.50
C ALA A 34 7.12 0.87 19.96
N ILE A 35 6.99 -0.35 19.48
CA ILE A 35 6.66 -0.69 18.09
C ILE A 35 5.50 -1.67 18.11
N CYS A 36 4.36 -1.29 17.51
CA CYS A 36 3.13 -2.06 17.52
C CYS A 36 2.85 -2.63 16.13
N ASP A 37 2.57 -3.91 16.02
CA ASP A 37 2.06 -4.53 14.80
C ASP A 37 1.24 -5.78 15.17
N THR A 38 0.22 -6.09 14.38
CA THR A 38 -0.52 -7.35 14.49
C THR A 38 0.37 -8.55 14.21
N ASN A 39 1.40 -8.38 13.38
CA ASN A 39 2.53 -9.30 13.24
C ASN A 39 3.59 -8.98 14.31
N LEU A 40 3.45 -9.62 15.46
CA LEU A 40 4.34 -9.38 16.61
C LEU A 40 5.82 -9.69 16.30
N ASP A 41 6.12 -10.63 15.41
CA ASP A 41 7.49 -10.98 15.06
C ASP A 41 8.15 -9.89 14.20
N ALA A 42 7.40 -9.24 13.32
CA ALA A 42 7.85 -8.04 12.62
C ALA A 42 8.15 -6.91 13.61
N ALA A 43 7.26 -6.67 14.58
CA ALA A 43 7.48 -5.68 15.63
C ALA A 43 8.73 -6.03 16.50
N ARG A 44 8.91 -7.28 16.89
CA ARG A 44 10.09 -7.75 17.64
C ARG A 44 11.39 -7.52 16.89
N THR A 45 11.40 -7.85 15.59
CA THR A 45 12.58 -7.66 14.72
C THR A 45 13.03 -6.19 14.68
N LEU A 46 12.06 -5.27 14.54
CA LEU A 46 12.37 -3.85 14.55
C LEU A 46 12.75 -3.34 15.95
N ALA A 47 12.10 -3.83 17.02
CA ALA A 47 12.43 -3.47 18.39
C ALA A 47 13.85 -3.90 18.79
N GLN A 48 14.30 -5.08 18.38
CA GLN A 48 15.69 -5.53 18.58
C GLN A 48 16.70 -4.59 17.92
N ARG A 49 16.35 -4.04 16.74
CA ARG A 49 17.26 -3.17 15.98
C ARG A 49 17.27 -1.73 16.45
N TYR A 50 16.10 -1.18 16.80
CA TYR A 50 15.93 0.25 17.05
C TYR A 50 15.65 0.60 18.51
N GLY A 51 15.29 -0.38 19.33
CA GLY A 51 14.85 -0.22 20.70
C GLY A 51 13.33 -0.18 20.82
N GLY A 52 12.86 -0.04 22.06
CA GLY A 52 11.44 -0.03 22.39
C GLY A 52 10.85 -1.42 22.64
N GLN A 53 9.62 -1.45 23.13
CA GLN A 53 8.87 -2.66 23.42
C GLN A 53 8.07 -3.08 22.17
N ALA A 54 8.14 -4.35 21.78
CA ALA A 54 7.26 -4.90 20.74
C ALA A 54 5.87 -5.20 21.33
N LEU A 55 4.82 -4.64 20.73
CA LEU A 55 3.44 -4.81 21.17
C LEU A 55 2.58 -5.42 20.05
N PRO A 56 1.68 -6.37 20.35
CA PRO A 56 0.80 -6.99 19.34
C PRO A 56 -0.38 -6.08 18.93
N ASN A 57 -0.63 -5.02 19.71
CA ASN A 57 -1.72 -4.07 19.47
C ASN A 57 -1.45 -2.74 20.19
N VAL A 58 -2.32 -1.76 19.95
CA VAL A 58 -2.18 -0.39 20.47
C VAL A 58 -2.61 -0.21 21.93
N VAL A 59 -3.22 -1.22 22.55
CA VAL A 59 -3.75 -1.10 23.93
C VAL A 59 -2.62 -0.81 24.93
N GLY A 60 -1.51 -1.51 24.79
CA GLY A 60 -0.32 -1.31 25.66
C GLY A 60 0.35 0.07 25.53
N LEU A 61 0.08 0.83 24.47
CA LEU A 61 0.62 2.19 24.32
C LEU A 61 0.12 3.16 25.38
N ARG A 62 -1.09 2.95 25.90
CA ARG A 62 -1.67 3.83 26.91
C ARG A 62 -0.86 3.91 28.20
N GLU A 63 -0.27 2.79 28.62
CA GLU A 63 0.61 2.70 29.78
C GLU A 63 1.96 3.38 29.54
N LEU A 64 2.43 3.31 28.30
CA LEU A 64 3.72 3.89 27.88
C LEU A 64 3.65 5.40 27.63
N ARG A 65 2.45 6.00 27.54
CA ARG A 65 2.24 7.44 27.37
C ARG A 65 3.20 8.08 26.36
N PRO A 66 3.14 7.73 25.08
CA PRO A 66 4.00 8.33 24.07
C PRO A 66 3.64 9.82 23.88
N ASP A 67 4.65 10.65 23.67
CA ASP A 67 4.48 12.06 23.28
C ASP A 67 4.19 12.19 21.78
N ILE A 68 4.72 11.24 20.99
CA ILE A 68 4.60 11.20 19.52
C ILE A 68 4.29 9.76 19.09
N VAL A 69 3.35 9.63 18.16
CA VAL A 69 3.01 8.36 17.52
C VAL A 69 3.12 8.49 16.00
N HIS A 70 3.87 7.60 15.37
CA HIS A 70 3.90 7.44 13.91
C HIS A 70 2.95 6.32 13.51
N VAL A 71 1.93 6.62 12.69
CA VAL A 71 0.96 5.65 12.16
C VAL A 71 1.35 5.30 10.73
N LEU A 72 1.84 4.08 10.53
CA LEU A 72 2.49 3.59 9.30
C LEU A 72 1.81 2.34 8.74
N THR A 73 0.56 2.18 9.06
CA THR A 73 -0.31 1.07 8.62
C THR A 73 -0.98 1.39 7.27
N PRO A 74 -1.79 0.51 6.68
CA PRO A 74 -2.60 0.85 5.52
C PRO A 74 -3.61 1.98 5.79
N PRO A 75 -3.94 2.83 4.81
CA PRO A 75 -4.77 4.03 4.97
C PRO A 75 -6.12 3.80 5.64
N ALA A 76 -6.79 2.68 5.37
CA ALA A 76 -8.07 2.34 5.97
C ALA A 76 -8.06 2.29 7.51
N SER A 77 -6.90 2.04 8.12
CA SER A 77 -6.74 1.98 9.58
C SER A 77 -6.24 3.30 10.19
N HIS A 78 -5.78 4.24 9.37
CA HIS A 78 -5.22 5.51 9.85
C HIS A 78 -6.18 6.30 10.75
N PRO A 79 -7.48 6.48 10.39
CA PRO A 79 -8.38 7.29 11.20
C PRO A 79 -8.53 6.75 12.61
N LEU A 80 -8.80 5.45 12.74
CA LEU A 80 -8.95 4.81 14.05
C LEU A 80 -7.69 4.94 14.90
N LEU A 81 -6.54 4.59 14.33
CA LEU A 81 -5.27 4.54 15.06
C LEU A 81 -4.76 5.94 15.42
N ALA A 82 -4.93 6.92 14.52
CA ALA A 82 -4.57 8.30 14.80
C ALA A 82 -5.46 8.90 15.88
N MET A 83 -6.78 8.69 15.83
CA MET A 83 -7.70 9.18 16.87
C MET A 83 -7.41 8.56 18.24
N LEU A 84 -7.07 7.26 18.30
CA LEU A 84 -6.65 6.62 19.55
C LEU A 84 -5.35 7.20 20.09
N ALA A 85 -4.38 7.51 19.23
CA ALA A 85 -3.12 8.14 19.65
C ALA A 85 -3.34 9.57 20.17
N LEU A 86 -4.21 10.36 19.51
CA LEU A 86 -4.62 11.70 19.95
C LEU A 86 -5.35 11.66 21.29
N ASP A 87 -6.19 10.65 21.56
CA ASP A 87 -6.85 10.44 22.85
C ASP A 87 -5.86 10.11 23.98
N MET A 88 -4.70 9.53 23.65
CA MET A 88 -3.62 9.31 24.60
C MET A 88 -2.82 10.59 24.87
N GLY A 89 -3.11 11.69 24.17
CA GLY A 89 -2.41 12.96 24.27
C GLY A 89 -1.12 13.03 23.46
N ALA A 90 -0.92 12.15 22.49
CA ALA A 90 0.23 12.15 21.61
C ALA A 90 0.04 13.07 20.40
N HIS A 91 1.11 13.69 19.90
CA HIS A 91 1.17 14.24 18.55
C HIS A 91 1.28 13.09 17.54
N VAL A 92 0.66 13.22 16.37
CA VAL A 92 0.54 12.12 15.42
C VAL A 92 1.13 12.49 14.06
N LEU A 93 2.03 11.64 13.56
CA LEU A 93 2.48 11.65 12.17
C LEU A 93 1.88 10.43 11.45
N VAL A 94 1.14 10.68 10.38
CA VAL A 94 0.52 9.62 9.57
C VAL A 94 1.23 9.50 8.23
N GLU A 95 1.38 8.30 7.69
CA GLU A 95 1.79 8.12 6.30
C GLU A 95 0.70 8.54 5.31
N LYS A 96 1.12 8.92 4.12
CA LYS A 96 0.20 9.27 3.03
C LYS A 96 -0.48 8.01 2.44
N PRO A 97 -1.72 8.13 1.93
CA PRO A 97 -2.65 9.22 2.15
C PRO A 97 -3.14 9.25 3.60
N MET A 98 -3.54 10.43 4.11
CA MET A 98 -3.96 10.59 5.50
C MET A 98 -5.12 9.65 5.88
N ALA A 99 -6.08 9.49 4.98
CA ALA A 99 -7.19 8.55 5.07
C ALA A 99 -7.75 8.25 3.66
N ASP A 100 -8.65 7.28 3.57
CA ASP A 100 -9.30 6.92 2.31
C ASP A 100 -10.40 7.90 1.89
N THR A 101 -11.01 8.62 2.83
CA THR A 101 -12.10 9.56 2.58
C THR A 101 -11.81 10.97 3.12
N VAL A 102 -12.40 11.98 2.47
CA VAL A 102 -12.33 13.38 2.92
C VAL A 102 -12.98 13.56 4.30
N ALA A 103 -14.05 12.81 4.60
CA ALA A 103 -14.74 12.85 5.88
C ALA A 103 -13.86 12.34 7.02
N ASP A 104 -13.16 11.24 6.83
CA ASP A 104 -12.21 10.71 7.83
C ASP A 104 -11.05 11.67 8.06
N CYS A 105 -10.55 12.30 7.00
CA CYS A 105 -9.54 13.34 7.13
C CYS A 105 -10.02 14.50 8.01
N ALA A 106 -11.24 14.99 7.80
CA ALA A 106 -11.84 16.06 8.62
C ALA A 106 -12.00 15.64 10.08
N ALA A 107 -12.49 14.41 10.33
CA ALA A 107 -12.65 13.88 11.69
C ALA A 107 -11.29 13.78 12.44
N MET A 108 -10.23 13.37 11.75
CA MET A 108 -8.89 13.33 12.34
C MET A 108 -8.37 14.73 12.70
N ILE A 109 -8.61 15.71 11.84
CA ILE A 109 -8.22 17.12 12.09
C ILE A 109 -8.98 17.70 13.28
N ASP A 110 -10.29 17.50 13.32
CA ASP A 110 -11.12 17.99 14.42
C ASP A 110 -10.72 17.34 15.74
N LYS A 111 -10.40 16.06 15.73
CA LYS A 111 -9.88 15.35 16.90
C LYS A 111 -8.54 15.90 17.37
N ALA A 112 -7.60 16.15 16.45
CA ALA A 112 -6.30 16.73 16.78
C ALA A 112 -6.44 18.11 17.41
N ARG A 113 -7.30 18.96 16.82
CA ARG A 113 -7.62 20.28 17.33
C ARG A 113 -8.24 20.21 18.74
N ALA A 114 -9.22 19.33 18.94
CA ALA A 114 -9.85 19.15 20.26
C ALA A 114 -8.86 18.64 21.33
N ALA A 115 -7.91 17.80 20.94
CA ALA A 115 -6.87 17.30 21.84
C ALA A 115 -5.72 18.30 22.08
N GLY A 116 -5.66 19.42 21.35
CA GLY A 116 -4.53 20.34 21.38
C GLY A 116 -3.22 19.69 20.95
N ARG A 117 -3.28 18.81 19.93
CA ARG A 117 -2.14 18.05 19.42
C ARG A 117 -1.96 18.27 17.92
N GLU A 118 -0.71 18.15 17.47
CA GLU A 118 -0.37 18.26 16.07
C GLU A 118 -0.65 16.95 15.34
N LEU A 119 -1.26 17.07 14.16
CA LEU A 119 -1.46 16.01 13.19
C LEU A 119 -0.69 16.37 11.91
N GLY A 120 0.38 15.63 11.64
CA GLY A 120 1.17 15.78 10.42
C GLY A 120 0.98 14.61 9.47
N VAL A 121 1.24 14.85 8.19
CA VAL A 121 1.24 13.81 7.15
C VAL A 121 2.60 13.83 6.43
N ASN A 122 3.20 12.66 6.24
CA ASN A 122 4.53 12.56 5.64
C ASN A 122 4.49 12.76 4.12
N HIS A 123 4.47 14.00 3.67
CA HIS A 123 4.61 14.38 2.26
C HIS A 123 6.08 14.25 1.81
N SER A 124 6.58 13.04 1.84
CA SER A 124 8.00 12.68 1.76
C SER A 124 8.74 13.22 0.52
N ASP A 125 8.06 13.38 -0.63
CA ASP A 125 8.72 13.84 -1.85
C ASP A 125 9.24 15.28 -1.72
N LEU A 126 8.62 16.12 -0.90
CA LEU A 126 9.06 17.51 -0.66
C LEU A 126 10.32 17.60 0.20
N PHE A 127 10.64 16.55 0.94
CA PHE A 127 11.87 16.42 1.71
C PHE A 127 12.97 15.66 0.96
N ASP A 128 12.73 15.27 -0.29
CA ASP A 128 13.79 14.71 -1.14
C ASP A 128 14.83 15.82 -1.45
N PRO A 129 16.13 15.59 -1.20
CA PRO A 129 17.16 16.63 -1.32
C PRO A 129 17.18 17.33 -2.68
N VAL A 130 16.91 16.60 -3.78
CA VAL A 130 16.93 17.18 -5.11
C VAL A 130 15.64 17.95 -5.44
N VAL A 131 14.51 17.58 -4.86
CA VAL A 131 13.26 18.34 -4.94
C VAL A 131 13.37 19.63 -4.12
N GLU A 132 13.91 19.53 -2.91
CA GLU A 132 14.18 20.69 -2.05
C GLU A 132 15.12 21.68 -2.71
N GLN A 133 16.20 21.20 -3.37
CA GLN A 133 17.10 22.04 -4.15
C GLN A 133 16.36 22.76 -5.29
N ALA A 134 15.43 22.09 -5.96
CA ALA A 134 14.61 22.69 -7.01
C ALA A 134 13.68 23.78 -6.44
N LEU A 135 13.01 23.52 -5.30
CA LEU A 135 12.16 24.49 -4.61
C LEU A 135 12.96 25.74 -4.18
N GLN A 136 14.14 25.54 -3.62
CA GLN A 136 15.03 26.65 -3.24
C GLN A 136 15.45 27.48 -4.45
N ALA A 137 15.76 26.84 -5.58
CA ALA A 137 16.13 27.54 -6.81
C ALA A 137 14.96 28.37 -7.39
N VAL A 138 13.72 27.85 -7.32
CA VAL A 138 12.52 28.59 -7.71
C VAL A 138 12.29 29.79 -6.78
N ARG A 139 12.32 29.57 -5.46
CA ARG A 139 12.17 30.66 -4.45
C ARG A 139 13.21 31.74 -4.57
N ALA A 140 14.44 31.38 -4.95
CA ALA A 140 15.52 32.32 -5.24
C ALA A 140 15.37 33.02 -6.62
N GLY A 141 14.27 32.81 -7.34
CA GLY A 141 13.99 33.44 -8.63
C GLY A 141 14.91 33.00 -9.77
N ARG A 142 15.61 31.84 -9.60
CA ARG A 142 16.62 31.38 -10.56
C ARG A 142 16.06 30.99 -11.92
N VAL A 143 14.78 30.66 -12.02
CA VAL A 143 14.07 30.35 -13.27
C VAL A 143 13.15 31.44 -13.75
N GLY A 144 13.05 32.56 -13.03
CA GLY A 144 12.03 33.57 -13.26
C GLY A 144 10.67 33.15 -12.73
N GLU A 145 9.59 33.58 -13.37
CA GLU A 145 8.24 33.13 -13.07
C GLU A 145 8.04 31.69 -13.56
N VAL A 146 7.42 30.85 -12.74
CA VAL A 146 7.09 29.50 -13.14
C VAL A 146 5.96 29.52 -14.16
N VAL A 147 6.13 28.81 -15.26
CA VAL A 147 5.15 28.67 -16.36
C VAL A 147 4.46 27.33 -16.31
N SER A 148 5.24 26.26 -16.13
CA SER A 148 4.69 24.91 -16.05
C SER A 148 5.57 23.98 -15.22
N VAL A 149 4.94 22.95 -14.66
CA VAL A 149 5.60 21.87 -13.92
C VAL A 149 5.11 20.53 -14.43
N ASP A 150 6.03 19.66 -14.86
CA ASP A 150 5.71 18.32 -15.29
C ASP A 150 6.30 17.30 -14.32
N ILE A 151 5.52 16.31 -13.94
CA ILE A 151 5.94 15.14 -13.16
C ILE A 151 5.67 13.89 -13.98
N ILE A 152 6.70 13.07 -14.16
CA ILE A 152 6.61 11.76 -14.80
C ILE A 152 7.02 10.72 -13.78
N ARG A 153 6.17 9.73 -13.54
CA ARG A 153 6.44 8.64 -12.62
C ARG A 153 5.96 7.32 -13.18
N ASN A 154 6.92 6.47 -13.54
CA ASN A 154 6.66 5.11 -13.97
C ASN A 154 6.97 4.16 -12.82
N SER A 155 6.14 3.16 -12.62
CA SER A 155 6.31 2.18 -11.55
C SER A 155 6.00 0.77 -12.06
N GLU A 156 6.37 -0.22 -11.27
CA GLU A 156 5.94 -1.60 -11.49
C GLU A 156 4.92 -1.98 -10.43
N TYR A 157 3.83 -2.61 -10.87
CA TYR A 157 2.93 -3.23 -9.94
C TYR A 157 3.57 -4.50 -9.40
N PRO A 158 3.68 -4.68 -8.09
CA PRO A 158 4.23 -5.91 -7.53
C PRO A 158 3.33 -7.09 -7.92
N PRO A 159 3.91 -8.27 -8.22
CA PRO A 159 3.13 -9.46 -8.53
C PRO A 159 2.11 -9.74 -7.44
N TYR A 160 0.85 -10.01 -7.85
CA TYR A 160 -0.19 -10.37 -6.90
C TYR A 160 -0.02 -11.83 -6.48
N ALA A 161 0.18 -12.02 -5.18
CA ALA A 161 0.44 -13.34 -4.61
C ALA A 161 -0.83 -14.18 -4.35
N GLY A 162 -2.00 -13.58 -4.51
CA GLY A 162 -3.31 -14.14 -4.12
C GLY A 162 -3.77 -13.60 -2.76
N GLY A 163 -4.99 -13.91 -2.37
CA GLY A 163 -5.62 -13.38 -1.16
C GLY A 163 -6.44 -12.11 -1.45
N PRO A 164 -6.95 -11.39 -0.43
CA PRO A 164 -7.69 -10.16 -0.64
C PRO A 164 -6.78 -9.10 -1.23
N LEU A 165 -7.25 -8.44 -2.27
CA LEU A 165 -6.58 -7.24 -2.76
C LEU A 165 -6.56 -6.20 -1.64
N PRO A 166 -5.44 -5.52 -1.41
CA PRO A 166 -5.43 -4.37 -0.53
C PRO A 166 -6.58 -3.43 -0.91
N GLY A 167 -7.31 -2.89 0.07
CA GLY A 167 -8.52 -2.08 -0.20
C GLY A 167 -8.31 -0.97 -1.23
N MET A 168 -7.11 -0.39 -1.24
CA MET A 168 -6.71 0.61 -2.22
C MET A 168 -6.61 0.05 -3.64
N VAL A 169 -6.08 -1.16 -3.82
CA VAL A 169 -5.92 -1.83 -5.13
C VAL A 169 -7.25 -2.30 -5.70
N ALA A 170 -8.22 -2.61 -4.82
CA ALA A 170 -9.57 -2.97 -5.24
C ALA A 170 -10.35 -1.81 -5.87
N GLN A 171 -9.89 -0.56 -5.71
CA GLN A 171 -10.49 0.63 -6.30
C GLN A 171 -10.06 0.80 -7.75
N GLY A 172 -10.93 1.37 -8.60
CA GLY A 172 -10.63 1.61 -10.01
C GLY A 172 -9.51 2.62 -10.24
N SER A 173 -9.32 3.51 -9.29
CA SER A 173 -8.33 4.58 -9.34
C SER A 173 -7.01 4.24 -8.63
N TYR A 174 -6.79 2.98 -8.22
CA TYR A 174 -5.67 2.63 -7.35
C TYR A 174 -4.33 3.28 -7.73
N PRO A 175 -3.84 3.19 -8.97
CA PRO A 175 -2.52 3.75 -9.23
C PRO A 175 -2.47 5.26 -8.94
N PHE A 176 -3.49 6.01 -9.36
CA PHE A 176 -3.54 7.44 -9.15
C PHE A 176 -3.76 7.80 -7.67
N ARG A 177 -4.59 7.06 -6.95
CA ARG A 177 -4.83 7.30 -5.51
C ARG A 177 -3.58 7.12 -4.67
N ASP A 178 -2.73 6.14 -4.98
CA ASP A 178 -1.47 5.89 -4.26
C ASP A 178 -0.34 6.85 -4.66
N LEU A 179 -0.09 7.01 -5.95
CA LEU A 179 1.05 7.80 -6.45
C LEU A 179 0.68 9.21 -6.89
N GLY A 180 -0.57 9.46 -7.27
CA GLY A 180 -1.04 10.78 -7.68
C GLY A 180 -0.99 11.80 -6.56
N VAL A 181 -1.21 11.39 -5.29
CA VAL A 181 -1.07 12.28 -4.14
C VAL A 181 0.33 12.90 -4.07
N HIS A 182 1.37 12.12 -4.36
CA HIS A 182 2.75 12.63 -4.41
C HIS A 182 2.92 13.70 -5.49
N GLY A 183 2.30 13.50 -6.65
CA GLY A 183 2.30 14.48 -7.72
C GLY A 183 1.57 15.75 -7.32
N LEU A 184 0.38 15.65 -6.74
CA LEU A 184 -0.45 16.80 -6.39
C LEU A 184 0.22 17.70 -5.37
N TYR A 185 0.72 17.18 -4.23
CA TYR A 185 1.38 18.03 -3.26
C TYR A 185 2.72 18.60 -3.78
N THR A 186 3.42 17.86 -4.66
CA THR A 186 4.64 18.39 -5.30
C THR A 186 4.28 19.51 -6.27
N LEU A 187 3.25 19.35 -7.10
CA LEU A 187 2.78 20.41 -7.99
C LEU A 187 2.35 21.68 -7.22
N GLU A 188 1.60 21.51 -6.11
CA GLU A 188 1.18 22.65 -5.28
C GLU A 188 2.37 23.42 -4.70
N ALA A 189 3.44 22.72 -4.32
CA ALA A 189 4.63 23.36 -3.76
C ALA A 189 5.34 24.31 -4.75
N PHE A 190 5.20 24.06 -6.06
CA PHE A 190 5.76 24.92 -7.13
C PHE A 190 4.76 25.92 -7.71
N LEU A 191 3.48 25.54 -7.76
CA LEU A 191 2.44 26.27 -8.49
C LEU A 191 1.49 27.05 -7.59
N GLY A 192 1.55 26.84 -6.26
CA GLY A 192 0.54 27.32 -5.33
C GLY A 192 -0.76 26.51 -5.44
N ALA A 193 -1.83 27.00 -4.81
CA ALA A 193 -3.12 26.29 -4.74
C ALA A 193 -3.58 25.78 -6.11
N LEU A 194 -3.96 24.50 -6.16
CA LEU A 194 -4.34 23.79 -7.38
C LEU A 194 -5.85 23.79 -7.60
N SER A 195 -6.26 23.85 -8.87
CA SER A 195 -7.62 23.49 -9.30
C SER A 195 -7.85 21.96 -9.20
N PRO A 196 -9.12 21.50 -9.19
CA PRO A 196 -9.42 20.09 -9.38
C PRO A 196 -8.74 19.55 -10.65
N PRO A 197 -8.10 18.37 -10.58
CA PRO A 197 -7.40 17.83 -11.74
C PRO A 197 -8.36 17.34 -12.80
N GLN A 198 -8.04 17.63 -14.06
CA GLN A 198 -8.63 16.98 -15.23
C GLN A 198 -7.81 15.72 -15.49
N VAL A 199 -8.45 14.55 -15.45
CA VAL A 199 -7.77 13.26 -15.60
C VAL A 199 -8.21 12.52 -16.84
N ASP A 200 -7.25 11.96 -17.58
CA ASP A 200 -7.43 10.94 -18.60
C ASP A 200 -6.75 9.66 -18.12
N TYR A 201 -7.42 8.53 -18.32
CA TYR A 201 -6.92 7.23 -17.85
C TYR A 201 -7.23 6.13 -18.86
N ARG A 202 -6.32 5.16 -18.96
CA ARG A 202 -6.42 4.06 -19.91
C ARG A 202 -6.04 2.74 -19.26
N SER A 203 -6.55 1.65 -19.81
CA SER A 203 -6.17 0.29 -19.47
C SER A 203 -5.39 -0.33 -20.61
N SER A 204 -4.21 -0.92 -20.29
CA SER A 204 -3.50 -1.80 -21.22
C SER A 204 -4.00 -3.25 -21.14
N GLY A 205 -4.75 -3.60 -20.09
CA GLY A 205 -5.21 -4.95 -19.82
C GLY A 205 -4.11 -5.95 -19.42
N ARG A 206 -2.89 -5.48 -19.13
CA ARG A 206 -1.76 -6.35 -18.78
C ARG A 206 -1.88 -6.95 -17.38
N ASP A 207 -2.40 -6.18 -16.44
CA ASP A 207 -2.66 -6.64 -15.07
C ASP A 207 -4.17 -6.68 -14.81
N PRO A 208 -4.75 -7.87 -14.53
CA PRO A 208 -6.19 -8.00 -14.30
C PRO A 208 -6.68 -7.30 -13.02
N ASN A 209 -5.77 -6.95 -12.10
CA ASN A 209 -6.11 -6.26 -10.85
C ASN A 209 -6.22 -4.75 -11.03
N LEU A 210 -5.61 -4.19 -12.07
CA LEU A 210 -5.65 -2.77 -12.37
C LEU A 210 -6.72 -2.50 -13.44
N LEU A 211 -7.73 -1.70 -13.09
CA LEU A 211 -8.70 -1.26 -14.09
C LEU A 211 -8.06 -0.28 -15.09
N PHE A 212 -7.28 0.66 -14.57
CA PHE A 212 -6.54 1.64 -15.36
C PHE A 212 -5.08 1.69 -14.88
N ASP A 213 -4.14 1.55 -15.79
CA ASP A 213 -2.71 1.47 -15.54
C ASP A 213 -1.88 2.61 -16.17
N GLU A 214 -2.56 3.52 -16.90
CA GLU A 214 -2.01 4.75 -17.47
C GLU A 214 -2.87 5.93 -17.04
N TRP A 215 -2.24 7.00 -16.50
CA TRP A 215 -2.93 8.16 -15.98
C TRP A 215 -2.23 9.45 -16.37
N HIS A 216 -3.01 10.39 -16.89
CA HIS A 216 -2.58 11.74 -17.22
C HIS A 216 -3.47 12.73 -16.45
N ALA A 217 -2.88 13.59 -15.67
CA ALA A 217 -3.62 14.64 -14.98
C ALA A 217 -3.08 16.03 -15.37
N LEU A 218 -3.99 16.96 -15.59
CA LEU A 218 -3.74 18.36 -15.84
C LEU A 218 -4.36 19.19 -14.71
N VAL A 219 -3.59 20.08 -14.12
CA VAL A 219 -4.05 21.00 -13.07
C VAL A 219 -3.64 22.44 -13.39
N GLN A 220 -4.48 23.39 -12.99
CA GLN A 220 -4.10 24.81 -12.98
C GLN A 220 -3.71 25.19 -11.55
N GLY A 221 -2.55 25.80 -11.41
CA GLY A 221 -2.11 26.40 -10.17
C GLY A 221 -2.12 27.91 -10.24
N LYS A 222 -1.90 28.58 -9.12
CA LYS A 222 -1.79 30.06 -9.06
C LYS A 222 -0.66 30.60 -9.97
N HIS A 223 0.41 29.84 -10.12
CA HIS A 223 1.64 30.26 -10.81
C HIS A 223 1.95 29.38 -12.04
N GLY A 224 0.94 28.92 -12.76
CA GLY A 224 1.14 28.16 -13.99
C GLY A 224 0.40 26.82 -14.01
N THR A 225 0.73 25.97 -15.00
CA THR A 225 0.05 24.71 -15.26
C THR A 225 0.89 23.52 -14.80
N GLY A 226 0.26 22.53 -14.15
CA GLY A 226 0.88 21.29 -13.75
C GLY A 226 0.41 20.10 -14.58
N ARG A 227 1.33 19.20 -14.92
CA ARG A 227 1.03 17.92 -15.56
C ARG A 227 1.62 16.79 -14.74
N LEU A 228 0.82 15.73 -14.55
CA LEU A 228 1.24 14.51 -13.89
C LEU A 228 0.97 13.34 -14.81
N LEU A 229 2.00 12.57 -15.13
CA LEU A 229 1.93 11.33 -15.88
C LEU A 229 2.36 10.18 -14.97
N LEU A 230 1.46 9.21 -14.81
CA LEU A 230 1.72 7.97 -14.06
C LEU A 230 1.53 6.79 -15.00
N SER A 231 2.51 5.88 -15.04
CA SER A 231 2.46 4.68 -15.88
C SER A 231 2.96 3.44 -15.13
N TRP A 232 2.24 2.34 -15.29
CA TRP A 232 2.68 1.01 -14.86
C TRP A 232 3.22 0.16 -16.00
N ASN A 233 3.20 0.70 -17.24
CA ASN A 233 3.62 -0.01 -18.45
C ASN A 233 4.90 0.54 -19.06
N ALA A 234 5.18 1.83 -18.89
CA ALA A 234 6.34 2.48 -19.51
C ALA A 234 7.66 2.02 -18.85
N ARG A 235 8.68 1.80 -19.67
CA ARG A 235 10.03 1.40 -19.27
C ARG A 235 11.07 2.26 -19.99
N PRO A 236 12.21 2.54 -19.38
CA PRO A 236 12.62 2.21 -18.02
C PRO A 236 11.78 2.96 -16.96
N MET A 237 11.92 2.56 -15.67
CA MET A 237 11.28 3.32 -14.59
C MET A 237 11.84 4.73 -14.53
N GLU A 238 10.94 5.72 -14.35
CA GLU A 238 11.28 7.13 -14.25
C GLU A 238 10.61 7.75 -13.01
N ASN A 239 11.30 8.70 -12.41
CA ASN A 239 10.73 9.59 -11.40
C ASN A 239 11.36 10.97 -11.58
N ARG A 240 10.75 11.75 -12.48
CA ARG A 240 11.27 13.04 -12.94
C ARG A 240 10.32 14.17 -12.64
N LEU A 241 10.90 15.32 -12.36
CA LEU A 241 10.23 16.61 -12.20
C LEU A 241 10.90 17.64 -13.10
N VAL A 242 10.12 18.35 -13.89
CA VAL A 242 10.61 19.43 -14.76
C VAL A 242 9.85 20.70 -14.45
N VAL A 243 10.54 21.73 -13.97
CA VAL A 243 9.99 23.07 -13.70
C VAL A 243 10.46 24.00 -14.80
N ARG A 244 9.53 24.57 -15.58
CA ARG A 244 9.84 25.56 -16.62
C ARG A 244 9.42 26.93 -16.15
N GLY A 245 10.36 27.86 -16.23
CA GLY A 245 10.13 29.27 -15.94
C GLY A 245 10.53 30.15 -17.09
N THR A 246 10.24 31.44 -16.95
CA THR A 246 10.50 32.48 -18.00
C THR A 246 11.99 32.72 -18.28
N ARG A 247 12.90 32.31 -17.36
CA ARG A 247 14.35 32.54 -17.46
C ARG A 247 15.20 31.28 -17.36
N GLY A 248 14.57 30.11 -17.17
CA GLY A 248 15.28 28.85 -17.05
C GLY A 248 14.38 27.67 -16.78
N THR A 249 14.98 26.47 -16.79
CA THR A 249 14.32 25.21 -16.52
C THR A 249 15.11 24.44 -15.47
N ILE A 250 14.41 23.80 -14.54
CA ILE A 250 15.01 22.86 -13.60
C ILE A 250 14.54 21.46 -13.97
N GLU A 251 15.47 20.54 -14.10
CA GLU A 251 15.21 19.11 -14.30
C GLU A 251 15.72 18.33 -13.10
N VAL A 252 14.84 17.56 -12.48
CA VAL A 252 15.14 16.68 -11.36
C VAL A 252 14.96 15.24 -11.79
N ASP A 253 15.95 14.40 -11.53
CA ASP A 253 15.85 12.96 -11.60
C ASP A 253 16.04 12.40 -10.19
N ARG A 254 14.97 11.81 -9.64
CA ARG A 254 14.97 11.31 -8.26
C ARG A 254 15.65 9.95 -8.10
N PHE A 255 15.74 9.16 -9.17
CA PHE A 255 16.49 7.90 -9.12
C PHE A 255 18.01 8.16 -9.19
N LEU A 256 18.43 9.04 -10.07
CA LEU A 256 19.83 9.44 -10.17
C LEU A 256 20.24 10.47 -9.10
N GLN A 257 19.29 11.01 -8.35
CA GLN A 257 19.50 12.09 -7.37
C GLN A 257 20.25 13.28 -7.96
N THR A 258 19.74 13.76 -9.11
CA THR A 258 20.29 14.93 -9.81
C THR A 258 19.27 16.06 -9.90
N CYS A 259 19.74 17.29 -9.78
CA CYS A 259 18.98 18.52 -10.04
C CYS A 259 19.81 19.41 -10.96
N ARG A 260 19.30 19.70 -12.15
CA ARG A 260 19.94 20.49 -13.19
C ARG A 260 19.19 21.78 -13.38
N LEU A 261 19.89 22.91 -13.28
CA LEU A 261 19.37 24.24 -13.60
C LEU A 261 19.96 24.69 -14.93
N ARG A 262 19.10 24.78 -15.96
CA ARG A 262 19.44 25.33 -17.27
C ARG A 262 18.93 26.76 -17.34
N ARG A 263 19.78 27.67 -17.78
CA ARG A 263 19.42 29.07 -18.03
C ARG A 263 19.70 29.42 -19.48
N VAL A 264 19.02 30.45 -19.97
CA VAL A 264 19.36 31.03 -21.25
C VAL A 264 20.74 31.69 -21.11
N LEU A 265 21.69 31.24 -21.90
CA LEU A 265 23.03 31.82 -21.94
C LEU A 265 23.02 33.01 -22.90
N PRO A 266 23.80 34.11 -22.61
CA PRO A 266 23.93 35.23 -23.52
C PRO A 266 24.63 34.79 -24.80
N GLY A 267 24.25 35.37 -25.94
CA GLY A 267 24.83 35.10 -27.25
C GLY A 267 23.86 34.38 -28.22
N PRO A 268 24.38 33.89 -29.35
CA PRO A 268 23.54 33.15 -30.32
C PRO A 268 22.87 31.93 -29.71
N LYS A 269 21.54 31.79 -29.89
CA LYS A 269 20.72 30.75 -29.29
C LYS A 269 21.30 29.35 -29.44
N PHE A 270 21.80 29.04 -30.64
CA PHE A 270 22.34 27.72 -30.94
C PHE A 270 23.60 27.38 -30.14
N VAL A 271 24.51 28.34 -30.01
CA VAL A 271 25.75 28.21 -29.23
C VAL A 271 25.40 28.01 -27.73
N GLY A 272 24.44 28.78 -27.21
CA GLY A 272 23.99 28.64 -25.84
C GLY A 272 23.36 27.27 -25.52
N ILE A 273 22.60 26.70 -26.48
CA ILE A 273 22.00 25.36 -26.35
C ILE A 273 23.09 24.29 -26.31
N LEU A 274 24.03 24.31 -27.26
CA LEU A 274 25.11 23.32 -27.35
C LEU A 274 26.02 23.37 -26.11
N LEU A 275 26.44 24.58 -25.72
CA LEU A 275 27.28 24.79 -24.54
C LEU A 275 26.57 24.34 -23.25
N GLY A 276 25.27 24.66 -23.13
CA GLY A 276 24.46 24.20 -22.01
C GLY A 276 24.38 22.67 -21.93
N GLY A 277 24.14 22.01 -23.07
CA GLY A 277 24.14 20.53 -23.16
C GLY A 277 25.49 19.92 -22.79
N PHE A 278 26.59 20.49 -23.27
CA PHE A 278 27.93 20.05 -22.93
C PHE A 278 28.25 20.19 -21.43
N LEU A 279 27.90 21.33 -20.84
CA LEU A 279 28.08 21.58 -19.40
C LEU A 279 27.26 20.64 -18.54
N ASP A 280 26.03 20.31 -18.95
CA ASP A 280 25.19 19.35 -18.24
C ASP A 280 25.79 17.94 -18.32
N ALA A 281 26.25 17.51 -19.50
CA ALA A 281 26.90 16.21 -19.66
C ALA A 281 28.17 16.11 -18.80
N ALA A 282 29.00 17.13 -18.79
CA ALA A 282 30.20 17.16 -17.95
C ALA A 282 29.90 17.11 -16.44
N ARG A 283 28.84 17.78 -15.99
CA ARG A 283 28.39 17.70 -14.60
C ARG A 283 27.87 16.31 -14.24
N ASP A 284 27.12 15.67 -15.12
CA ASP A 284 26.59 14.33 -14.88
C ASP A 284 27.67 13.27 -14.85
N LEU A 285 28.72 13.41 -15.67
CA LEU A 285 29.87 12.53 -15.69
C LEU A 285 30.57 12.47 -14.31
N VAL A 286 30.47 13.52 -13.52
CA VAL A 286 31.01 13.57 -12.14
C VAL A 286 29.96 13.18 -11.13
N ARG A 287 28.74 13.71 -11.25
CA ARG A 287 27.69 13.63 -10.23
C ARG A 287 27.08 12.24 -10.13
N ILE A 288 26.85 11.57 -11.27
CA ILE A 288 26.25 10.25 -11.27
C ILE A 288 27.19 9.20 -10.62
N PRO A 289 28.46 9.05 -11.00
CA PRO A 289 29.38 8.15 -10.29
C PRO A 289 29.53 8.47 -8.80
N TRP A 290 29.56 9.77 -8.44
CA TRP A 290 29.58 10.18 -7.05
C TRP A 290 28.35 9.70 -6.27
N ASN A 291 27.15 9.86 -6.85
CA ASN A 291 25.91 9.37 -6.22
C ASN A 291 25.87 7.84 -6.14
N VAL A 292 26.37 7.12 -7.15
CA VAL A 292 26.50 5.65 -7.11
C VAL A 292 27.42 5.24 -5.94
N MET A 293 28.56 5.91 -5.77
CA MET A 293 29.47 5.63 -4.66
C MET A 293 28.81 5.92 -3.30
N ARG A 294 28.10 7.03 -3.17
CA ARG A 294 27.33 7.37 -1.96
C ARG A 294 26.25 6.35 -1.66
N PHE A 295 25.58 5.83 -2.68
CA PHE A 295 24.60 4.76 -2.54
C PHE A 295 25.26 3.47 -2.07
N ALA A 296 26.36 3.05 -2.71
CA ALA A 296 27.11 1.85 -2.35
C ALA A 296 27.66 1.91 -0.89
N THR A 297 28.13 3.09 -0.45
CA THR A 297 28.60 3.31 0.93
C THR A 297 27.46 3.52 1.94
N GLY A 298 26.22 3.55 1.48
CA GLY A 298 25.04 3.76 2.32
C GLY A 298 24.89 5.20 2.85
N SER A 299 25.67 6.16 2.37
CA SER A 299 25.52 7.58 2.72
C SER A 299 24.35 8.23 1.96
N LEU A 300 23.97 7.67 0.82
CA LEU A 300 22.73 7.96 0.12
C LEU A 300 21.79 6.77 0.29
N LYS A 301 20.62 6.98 0.88
CA LYS A 301 19.63 5.92 1.11
C LYS A 301 18.50 6.03 0.10
N PRO A 302 17.82 4.92 -0.26
CA PRO A 302 16.56 4.97 -0.99
C PRO A 302 15.54 5.85 -0.25
N SER A 303 14.74 6.61 -1.00
CA SER A 303 13.65 7.44 -0.45
C SER A 303 14.07 8.34 0.73
N PRO A 304 15.09 9.19 0.57
CA PRO A 304 15.65 10.00 1.67
C PRO A 304 14.61 10.93 2.30
N GLY A 305 13.60 11.34 1.53
CA GLY A 305 12.54 12.24 1.99
C GLY A 305 11.68 11.64 3.10
N ILE A 306 11.46 10.33 3.15
CA ILE A 306 10.68 9.69 4.22
C ILE A 306 11.33 9.96 5.58
N ARG A 307 12.65 9.75 5.69
CA ARG A 307 13.39 9.98 6.93
C ARG A 307 13.41 11.45 7.33
N ARG A 308 13.65 12.33 6.35
CA ARG A 308 13.71 13.78 6.61
C ARG A 308 12.36 14.32 7.02
N GLY A 309 11.25 13.90 6.38
CA GLY A 309 9.90 14.29 6.77
C GLY A 309 9.57 13.85 8.21
N ALA A 310 9.90 12.61 8.57
CA ALA A 310 9.75 12.12 9.94
C ALA A 310 10.59 12.93 10.95
N THR A 311 11.85 13.26 10.61
CA THR A 311 12.72 14.09 11.43
C THR A 311 12.15 15.50 11.63
N GLU A 312 11.72 16.17 10.54
CA GLU A 312 11.18 17.54 10.58
C GLU A 312 9.90 17.63 11.40
N PHE A 313 9.04 16.60 11.35
CA PHE A 313 7.87 16.53 12.24
C PHE A 313 8.28 16.55 13.72
N VAL A 314 9.20 15.67 14.10
CA VAL A 314 9.66 15.56 15.50
C VAL A 314 10.36 16.84 15.97
N LEU A 315 11.17 17.46 15.09
CA LEU A 315 11.81 18.75 15.38
C LEU A 315 10.75 19.86 15.56
N ALA A 316 9.71 19.88 14.74
CA ALA A 316 8.63 20.84 14.90
C ALA A 316 7.93 20.70 16.25
N ILE A 317 7.62 19.46 16.67
CA ILE A 317 7.02 19.20 17.99
C ILE A 317 7.94 19.65 19.13
N ARG A 318 9.25 19.31 19.09
CA ARG A 318 10.21 19.74 20.10
C ARG A 318 10.28 21.25 20.23
N ASP A 319 10.26 21.94 19.09
CA ASP A 319 10.44 23.40 19.02
C ASP A 319 9.11 24.15 19.21
N GLY A 320 7.98 23.46 19.45
CA GLY A 320 6.65 24.06 19.59
C GLY A 320 6.17 24.77 18.31
N ARG A 321 6.64 24.31 17.15
CA ARG A 321 6.25 24.82 15.82
C ARG A 321 5.18 23.94 15.21
N ALA A 322 4.33 24.51 14.35
CA ALA A 322 3.47 23.72 13.50
C ALA A 322 4.32 22.81 12.59
N PRO A 323 3.89 21.56 12.36
CA PRO A 323 4.56 20.66 11.42
C PRO A 323 4.52 21.24 9.99
N PRO A 324 5.54 20.95 9.15
CA PRO A 324 5.63 21.53 7.81
C PRO A 324 4.48 21.14 6.88
N PHE A 325 3.81 20.01 7.17
CA PHE A 325 2.61 19.55 6.47
C PHE A 325 1.62 19.02 7.50
N GLY A 326 0.58 19.80 7.74
CA GLY A 326 -0.48 19.47 8.69
C GLY A 326 -1.63 18.69 8.05
N GLY A 327 -2.60 18.33 8.88
CA GLY A 327 -3.83 17.65 8.44
C GLY A 327 -4.61 18.46 7.40
N GLU A 328 -4.65 19.78 7.53
CA GLU A 328 -5.36 20.67 6.58
C GLU A 328 -4.78 20.59 5.15
N ASP A 329 -3.45 20.51 5.02
CA ASP A 329 -2.79 20.32 3.73
C ASP A 329 -3.20 18.97 3.12
N ALA A 330 -3.13 17.92 3.91
CA ALA A 330 -3.50 16.58 3.47
C ALA A 330 -4.99 16.46 3.11
N TRP A 331 -5.88 17.14 3.84
CA TRP A 331 -7.31 17.20 3.52
C TRP A 331 -7.57 17.87 2.16
N ARG A 332 -6.84 18.95 1.82
CA ARG A 332 -6.94 19.56 0.49
C ARG A 332 -6.59 18.56 -0.61
N PHE A 333 -5.49 17.80 -0.43
CA PHE A 333 -5.09 16.78 -1.41
C PHE A 333 -6.06 15.61 -1.46
N ALA A 334 -6.64 15.19 -0.34
CA ALA A 334 -7.70 14.17 -0.31
C ALA A 334 -8.92 14.60 -1.14
N ARG A 335 -9.33 15.87 -1.07
CA ARG A 335 -10.42 16.42 -1.91
C ARG A 335 -10.07 16.40 -3.40
N LEU A 336 -8.86 16.78 -3.78
CA LEU A 336 -8.43 16.73 -5.18
C LEU A 336 -8.40 15.28 -5.70
N LEU A 337 -7.93 14.34 -4.87
CA LEU A 337 -7.93 12.92 -5.19
C LEU A 337 -9.34 12.37 -5.32
N GLU A 338 -10.24 12.68 -4.39
CA GLU A 338 -11.63 12.21 -4.44
C GLU A 338 -12.31 12.64 -5.74
N THR A 339 -12.11 13.91 -6.14
CA THR A 339 -12.62 14.43 -7.41
C THR A 339 -12.05 13.66 -8.62
N ALA A 340 -10.73 13.43 -8.65
CA ALA A 340 -10.07 12.72 -9.75
C ALA A 340 -10.44 11.25 -9.83
N CYS A 341 -10.69 10.62 -8.68
CA CYS A 341 -10.86 9.18 -8.55
C CYS A 341 -12.33 8.73 -8.59
N ALA A 342 -13.29 9.64 -8.44
CA ALA A 342 -14.71 9.31 -8.31
C ALA A 342 -15.24 8.45 -9.48
N GLU A 343 -14.95 8.84 -10.70
CA GLU A 343 -15.44 8.16 -11.90
C GLU A 343 -14.75 6.79 -12.11
N PRO A 344 -13.42 6.66 -12.08
CA PRO A 344 -12.76 5.36 -12.16
C PRO A 344 -13.22 4.37 -11.10
N ASP A 345 -13.45 4.83 -9.86
CA ASP A 345 -13.94 3.99 -8.77
C ASP A 345 -15.39 3.56 -9.00
N ARG A 346 -16.20 4.45 -9.56
CA ARG A 346 -17.58 4.12 -9.98
C ARG A 346 -17.58 3.06 -11.08
N LEU A 347 -16.72 3.21 -12.09
CA LEU A 347 -16.58 2.25 -13.19
C LEU A 347 -16.16 0.86 -12.67
N ARG A 348 -15.21 0.82 -11.71
CA ARG A 348 -14.80 -0.45 -11.11
C ARG A 348 -15.92 -1.12 -10.32
N ARG A 349 -16.67 -0.37 -9.53
CA ARG A 349 -17.85 -0.92 -8.83
C ARG A 349 -18.85 -1.49 -9.81
N HIS A 350 -19.22 -0.73 -10.85
CA HIS A 350 -20.13 -1.20 -11.88
C HIS A 350 -19.61 -2.46 -12.58
N GLN A 351 -18.32 -2.53 -12.89
CA GLN A 351 -17.71 -3.73 -13.45
C GLN A 351 -17.86 -4.93 -12.50
N LEU A 352 -17.54 -4.76 -11.23
CA LEU A 352 -17.68 -5.83 -10.23
C LEU A 352 -19.14 -6.28 -10.09
N GLU A 353 -20.07 -5.33 -10.00
CA GLU A 353 -21.51 -5.62 -9.92
C GLU A 353 -22.06 -6.32 -11.17
N SER A 354 -21.62 -5.93 -12.36
CA SER A 354 -22.05 -6.55 -13.61
C SER A 354 -21.54 -7.98 -13.81
N HIS A 355 -20.45 -8.34 -13.15
CA HIS A 355 -19.95 -9.72 -13.16
C HIS A 355 -20.66 -10.63 -12.13
N LEU A 356 -21.44 -10.05 -11.22
CA LEU A 356 -22.18 -10.77 -10.18
C LEU A 356 -23.65 -11.00 -10.60
N LEU A 357 -23.88 -11.58 -11.79
CA LEU A 357 -25.22 -11.99 -12.19
C LEU A 357 -25.79 -12.98 -11.16
N PRO A 358 -27.12 -12.89 -10.86
CA PRO A 358 -27.75 -13.85 -9.96
C PRO A 358 -27.47 -15.28 -10.39
N LEU A 359 -27.05 -16.12 -9.45
CA LEU A 359 -26.78 -17.54 -9.66
C LEU A 359 -27.98 -18.36 -9.17
N GLU A 360 -28.39 -19.34 -9.97
CA GLU A 360 -29.40 -20.30 -9.54
C GLU A 360 -28.92 -21.11 -8.34
N PRO A 361 -29.79 -21.45 -7.37
CA PRO A 361 -29.42 -22.31 -6.25
C PRO A 361 -28.83 -23.64 -6.71
N VAL A 362 -27.83 -24.14 -5.96
CA VAL A 362 -27.14 -25.41 -6.26
C VAL A 362 -27.06 -26.30 -5.02
N ASP A 363 -26.90 -27.60 -5.25
CA ASP A 363 -26.75 -28.57 -4.16
C ASP A 363 -25.37 -28.37 -3.50
N THR A 364 -24.34 -28.08 -4.33
CA THR A 364 -22.95 -28.08 -3.85
C THR A 364 -22.12 -26.99 -4.51
N LEU A 365 -21.32 -26.26 -3.71
CA LEU A 365 -20.20 -25.46 -4.16
C LEU A 365 -18.89 -26.19 -3.86
N VAL A 366 -17.98 -26.24 -4.84
CA VAL A 366 -16.61 -26.73 -4.67
C VAL A 366 -15.63 -25.61 -4.95
N THR A 367 -14.85 -25.18 -3.96
CA THR A 367 -13.69 -24.31 -4.17
C THR A 367 -12.44 -25.16 -4.42
N GLY A 368 -11.48 -24.64 -5.18
CA GLY A 368 -10.31 -25.43 -5.56
C GLY A 368 -10.60 -26.55 -6.54
N ALA A 369 -11.71 -26.47 -7.26
CA ALA A 369 -12.21 -27.48 -8.19
C ALA A 369 -11.24 -27.78 -9.36
N GLY A 370 -10.29 -26.92 -9.65
CA GLY A 370 -9.23 -27.17 -10.65
C GLY A 370 -8.03 -27.99 -10.13
N GLY A 371 -7.96 -28.26 -8.82
CA GLY A 371 -6.92 -29.09 -8.22
C GLY A 371 -7.22 -30.58 -8.30
N PHE A 372 -6.22 -31.41 -7.99
CA PHE A 372 -6.32 -32.88 -8.05
C PHE A 372 -7.53 -33.44 -7.29
N LEU A 373 -7.66 -33.09 -6.00
CA LEU A 373 -8.79 -33.54 -5.18
C LEU A 373 -10.11 -32.89 -5.61
N GLY A 374 -10.07 -31.61 -6.00
CA GLY A 374 -11.26 -30.86 -6.42
C GLY A 374 -11.89 -31.45 -7.68
N GLN A 375 -11.10 -31.82 -8.68
CA GLN A 375 -11.61 -32.45 -9.92
C GLN A 375 -12.26 -33.79 -9.63
N ALA A 376 -11.63 -34.66 -8.83
CA ALA A 376 -12.19 -35.93 -8.44
C ALA A 376 -13.51 -35.77 -7.66
N LEU A 377 -13.59 -34.80 -6.77
CA LEU A 377 -14.80 -34.49 -6.03
C LEU A 377 -15.92 -33.99 -6.94
N VAL A 378 -15.64 -33.06 -7.85
CA VAL A 378 -16.63 -32.57 -8.83
C VAL A 378 -17.16 -33.71 -9.67
N ALA A 379 -16.30 -34.59 -10.19
CA ALA A 379 -16.73 -35.75 -10.97
C ALA A 379 -17.67 -36.68 -10.13
N ALA A 380 -17.31 -36.97 -8.88
CA ALA A 380 -18.10 -37.79 -8.00
C ALA A 380 -19.48 -37.19 -7.65
N LEU A 381 -19.55 -35.86 -7.46
CA LEU A 381 -20.79 -35.15 -7.17
C LEU A 381 -21.72 -35.14 -8.40
N ARG A 382 -21.18 -34.90 -9.59
CA ARG A 382 -21.92 -34.96 -10.84
C ARG A 382 -22.48 -36.37 -11.12
N THR A 383 -21.69 -37.41 -10.91
CA THR A 383 -22.15 -38.81 -11.04
C THR A 383 -23.33 -39.11 -10.12
N ARG A 384 -23.45 -38.40 -9.00
CA ARG A 384 -24.59 -38.50 -8.07
C ARG A 384 -25.78 -37.60 -8.43
N GLY A 385 -25.75 -36.97 -9.58
CA GLY A 385 -26.81 -36.08 -10.08
C GLY A 385 -26.92 -34.74 -9.35
N GLN A 386 -25.88 -34.30 -8.61
CA GLN A 386 -25.91 -33.01 -7.94
C GLN A 386 -25.63 -31.89 -8.90
N ARG A 387 -26.34 -30.76 -8.74
CA ARG A 387 -26.01 -29.51 -9.37
C ARG A 387 -24.82 -28.91 -8.66
N VAL A 388 -23.70 -28.74 -9.39
CA VAL A 388 -22.43 -28.32 -8.82
C VAL A 388 -22.06 -26.93 -9.30
N ARG A 389 -21.71 -26.05 -8.36
CA ARG A 389 -21.02 -24.79 -8.63
C ARG A 389 -19.54 -24.94 -8.31
N VAL A 390 -18.69 -24.39 -9.15
CA VAL A 390 -17.24 -24.39 -8.93
C VAL A 390 -16.71 -22.97 -8.88
N LEU A 391 -15.80 -22.71 -7.93
CA LEU A 391 -15.04 -21.46 -7.88
C LEU A 391 -13.61 -21.74 -8.36
N LEU A 392 -13.20 -21.08 -9.44
CA LEU A 392 -11.94 -21.29 -10.16
C LEU A 392 -11.22 -19.98 -10.36
N ARG A 393 -9.90 -19.94 -10.18
CA ARG A 393 -9.06 -18.79 -10.56
C ARG A 393 -8.95 -18.59 -12.07
N ARG A 394 -9.04 -19.68 -12.84
CA ARG A 394 -9.00 -19.69 -14.30
C ARG A 394 -10.07 -20.61 -14.84
N PRO A 395 -10.74 -20.25 -15.93
CA PRO A 395 -11.72 -21.12 -16.56
C PRO A 395 -11.12 -22.46 -16.95
N ILE A 396 -11.91 -23.53 -16.77
CA ILE A 396 -11.61 -24.87 -17.27
C ILE A 396 -12.67 -25.19 -18.32
N ALA A 397 -12.23 -25.50 -19.54
CA ALA A 397 -13.12 -25.67 -20.68
C ALA A 397 -14.20 -26.75 -20.44
N GLU A 398 -13.85 -27.83 -19.76
CA GLU A 398 -14.77 -28.94 -19.42
C GLU A 398 -15.91 -28.51 -18.47
N TYR A 399 -15.74 -27.43 -17.72
CA TYR A 399 -16.74 -26.92 -16.79
C TYR A 399 -17.60 -25.81 -17.37
N LEU A 400 -17.12 -25.19 -18.46
CA LEU A 400 -17.86 -24.12 -19.14
C LEU A 400 -18.94 -24.72 -20.04
N GLY A 401 -20.18 -24.30 -19.84
CA GLY A 401 -21.32 -24.70 -20.68
C GLY A 401 -21.94 -26.06 -20.34
N ALA A 402 -21.48 -26.74 -19.31
CA ALA A 402 -22.16 -27.94 -18.81
C ALA A 402 -23.47 -27.55 -18.10
N SER A 403 -24.61 -28.13 -18.51
CA SER A 403 -25.94 -27.76 -18.02
C SER A 403 -26.18 -28.08 -16.54
N ASP A 404 -25.40 -29.00 -15.98
CA ASP A 404 -25.44 -29.44 -14.56
C ASP A 404 -24.42 -28.68 -13.69
N MET A 405 -23.71 -27.70 -14.26
CA MET A 405 -22.67 -26.98 -13.57
C MET A 405 -22.81 -25.45 -13.71
N GLN A 406 -22.39 -24.76 -12.67
CA GLN A 406 -22.21 -23.32 -12.68
C GLN A 406 -20.74 -23.00 -12.37
N THR A 407 -20.13 -22.15 -13.19
CA THR A 407 -18.73 -21.74 -13.00
C THR A 407 -18.66 -20.29 -12.58
N VAL A 408 -18.07 -20.04 -11.42
CA VAL A 408 -17.67 -18.71 -10.96
C VAL A 408 -16.16 -18.60 -11.14
N VAL A 409 -15.72 -17.56 -11.87
CA VAL A 409 -14.29 -17.30 -12.08
C VAL A 409 -13.85 -16.15 -11.18
N GLY A 410 -12.86 -16.42 -10.33
CA GLY A 410 -12.29 -15.43 -9.42
C GLY A 410 -11.39 -16.05 -8.36
N ASP A 411 -10.79 -15.21 -7.53
CA ASP A 411 -9.86 -15.63 -6.48
C ASP A 411 -10.58 -15.79 -5.13
N LEU A 412 -10.18 -16.80 -4.34
CA LEU A 412 -10.63 -16.97 -2.96
C LEU A 412 -10.31 -15.78 -2.06
N GLY A 413 -9.32 -14.98 -2.44
CA GLY A 413 -8.97 -13.76 -1.76
C GLY A 413 -9.96 -12.62 -1.96
N ASP A 414 -10.85 -12.69 -2.95
CA ASP A 414 -11.89 -11.69 -3.19
C ASP A 414 -13.17 -12.04 -2.41
N PRO A 415 -13.50 -11.29 -1.34
CA PRO A 415 -14.67 -11.61 -0.51
C PRO A 415 -15.99 -11.49 -1.28
N ALA A 416 -16.11 -10.58 -2.26
CA ALA A 416 -17.34 -10.41 -3.03
C ALA A 416 -17.57 -11.60 -3.97
N ILE A 417 -16.54 -12.10 -4.62
CA ILE A 417 -16.60 -13.28 -5.48
C ILE A 417 -16.91 -14.54 -4.66
N VAL A 418 -16.28 -14.68 -3.49
CA VAL A 418 -16.54 -15.83 -2.61
C VAL A 418 -17.96 -15.80 -2.08
N GLU A 419 -18.43 -14.64 -1.63
CA GLU A 419 -19.81 -14.46 -1.17
C GLU A 419 -20.82 -14.81 -2.28
N HIS A 420 -20.59 -14.29 -3.49
CA HIS A 420 -21.41 -14.60 -4.65
C HIS A 420 -21.42 -16.11 -4.96
N ALA A 421 -20.27 -16.77 -4.91
CA ALA A 421 -20.17 -18.20 -5.14
C ALA A 421 -20.90 -19.03 -4.07
N VAL A 422 -20.88 -18.61 -2.81
CA VAL A 422 -21.53 -19.31 -1.68
C VAL A 422 -23.05 -19.11 -1.68
N ALA A 423 -23.54 -17.96 -2.18
CA ALA A 423 -24.97 -17.64 -2.15
C ALA A 423 -25.81 -18.72 -2.84
N GLY A 424 -26.84 -19.25 -2.15
CA GLY A 424 -27.76 -20.28 -2.67
C GLY A 424 -27.16 -21.69 -2.82
N ALA A 425 -25.96 -21.95 -2.32
CA ALA A 425 -25.38 -23.29 -2.25
C ALA A 425 -25.76 -23.97 -0.92
N THR A 426 -26.19 -25.23 -0.97
CA THR A 426 -26.61 -26.01 0.23
C THR A 426 -25.43 -26.58 1.00
N THR A 427 -24.44 -27.11 0.28
CA THR A 427 -23.21 -27.68 0.87
C THR A 427 -21.99 -27.04 0.24
N ILE A 428 -21.01 -26.65 1.04
CA ILE A 428 -19.76 -26.07 0.59
C ILE A 428 -18.63 -27.05 0.84
N TYR A 429 -17.89 -27.44 -0.19
CA TYR A 429 -16.61 -28.14 -0.08
C TYR A 429 -15.48 -27.15 -0.33
N HIS A 430 -14.83 -26.73 0.74
CA HIS A 430 -13.68 -25.85 0.66
C HIS A 430 -12.38 -26.66 0.54
N VAL A 431 -11.99 -26.94 -0.71
CA VAL A 431 -10.80 -27.73 -1.06
C VAL A 431 -9.64 -26.82 -1.47
N GLY A 432 -9.95 -25.55 -1.77
CA GLY A 432 -8.97 -24.56 -2.23
C GLY A 432 -7.93 -24.21 -1.17
N ALA A 433 -6.66 -24.31 -1.52
CA ALA A 433 -5.54 -23.85 -0.72
C ALA A 433 -4.33 -23.58 -1.63
N ALA A 434 -3.38 -22.75 -1.15
CA ALA A 434 -2.09 -22.60 -1.83
C ALA A 434 -1.24 -23.87 -1.62
N MET A 435 -0.64 -24.37 -2.70
CA MET A 435 0.22 -25.55 -2.69
C MET A 435 1.68 -25.24 -3.05
N ARG A 436 1.96 -24.02 -3.53
CA ARG A 436 3.29 -23.56 -3.99
C ARG A 436 3.40 -22.06 -3.75
N GLY A 437 4.64 -21.60 -3.58
CA GLY A 437 4.96 -20.18 -3.38
C GLY A 437 5.71 -19.95 -2.07
N GLY A 438 5.92 -18.69 -1.71
CA GLY A 438 6.48 -18.27 -0.43
C GLY A 438 5.41 -18.12 0.66
N PRO A 439 5.80 -17.66 1.86
CA PRO A 439 4.88 -17.49 2.99
C PRO A 439 3.65 -16.62 2.69
N ARG A 440 3.82 -15.57 1.88
CA ARG A 440 2.73 -14.66 1.48
C ARG A 440 1.68 -15.35 0.61
N GLU A 441 2.12 -16.17 -0.35
CA GLU A 441 1.23 -16.94 -1.21
C GLU A 441 0.44 -17.97 -0.42
N PHE A 442 1.06 -18.60 0.56
CA PHE A 442 0.37 -19.54 1.45
C PHE A 442 -0.63 -18.84 2.36
N GLU A 443 -0.28 -17.71 2.95
CA GLU A 443 -1.20 -16.91 3.76
C GLU A 443 -2.40 -16.42 2.93
N ALA A 444 -2.14 -15.85 1.77
CA ALA A 444 -3.16 -15.31 0.87
C ALA A 444 -4.12 -16.39 0.38
N GLY A 445 -3.60 -17.48 -0.18
CA GLY A 445 -4.43 -18.52 -0.82
C GLY A 445 -5.04 -19.54 0.16
N THR A 446 -4.57 -19.59 1.42
CA THR A 446 -5.06 -20.53 2.42
C THR A 446 -5.81 -19.82 3.54
N VAL A 447 -5.16 -18.93 4.28
CA VAL A 447 -5.77 -18.28 5.46
C VAL A 447 -6.88 -17.33 5.05
N TRP A 448 -6.57 -16.36 4.18
CA TRP A 448 -7.56 -15.36 3.73
C TRP A 448 -8.67 -16.00 2.91
N GLY A 449 -8.33 -16.96 2.04
CA GLY A 449 -9.34 -17.72 1.28
C GLY A 449 -10.33 -18.43 2.20
N THR A 450 -9.84 -19.09 3.25
CA THR A 450 -10.70 -19.79 4.24
C THR A 450 -11.55 -18.78 5.03
N ARG A 451 -10.99 -17.66 5.48
CA ARG A 451 -11.74 -16.60 6.18
C ARG A 451 -12.91 -16.08 5.35
N ASN A 452 -12.69 -15.83 4.07
CA ASN A 452 -13.74 -15.35 3.17
C ASN A 452 -14.86 -16.40 3.01
N VAL A 453 -14.50 -17.69 2.85
CA VAL A 453 -15.49 -18.77 2.77
C VAL A 453 -16.29 -18.88 4.07
N VAL A 454 -15.66 -18.84 5.23
CA VAL A 454 -16.33 -18.87 6.53
C VAL A 454 -17.25 -17.66 6.70
N ALA A 455 -16.78 -16.45 6.38
CA ALA A 455 -17.60 -15.22 6.46
C ALA A 455 -18.83 -15.31 5.56
N ALA A 456 -18.69 -15.79 4.33
CA ALA A 456 -19.79 -16.00 3.42
C ALA A 456 -20.77 -17.08 3.93
N CYS A 457 -20.27 -18.16 4.52
CA CYS A 457 -21.10 -19.20 5.14
C CYS A 457 -21.89 -18.67 6.34
N LEU A 458 -21.31 -17.84 7.18
CA LEU A 458 -22.00 -17.19 8.30
C LEU A 458 -23.14 -16.29 7.82
N LYS A 459 -22.95 -15.60 6.69
CA LYS A 459 -23.96 -14.72 6.08
C LYS A 459 -25.08 -15.51 5.40
N HIS A 460 -24.76 -16.47 4.55
CA HIS A 460 -25.72 -17.22 3.70
C HIS A 460 -26.25 -18.50 4.33
N ARG A 461 -25.66 -18.96 5.42
CA ARG A 461 -26.09 -20.11 6.25
C ARG A 461 -26.34 -21.39 5.45
N PRO A 462 -25.37 -21.90 4.66
CA PRO A 462 -25.48 -23.20 4.03
C PRO A 462 -25.67 -24.28 5.09
N ARG A 463 -26.26 -25.40 4.70
CA ARG A 463 -26.48 -26.53 5.61
C ARG A 463 -25.17 -27.11 6.16
N ARG A 464 -24.10 -27.12 5.37
CA ARG A 464 -22.81 -27.70 5.74
C ARG A 464 -21.64 -27.03 5.03
N LEU A 465 -20.58 -26.79 5.79
CA LEU A 465 -19.25 -26.49 5.28
C LEU A 465 -18.33 -27.69 5.59
N VAL A 466 -17.67 -28.21 4.55
CA VAL A 466 -16.63 -29.24 4.66
C VAL A 466 -15.30 -28.59 4.27
N HIS A 467 -14.45 -28.39 5.26
CA HIS A 467 -13.10 -27.83 5.04
C HIS A 467 -12.08 -28.96 4.91
N VAL A 468 -11.28 -28.92 3.84
CA VAL A 468 -10.18 -29.86 3.64
C VAL A 468 -8.92 -29.29 4.27
N SER A 469 -8.54 -29.82 5.41
CA SER A 469 -7.30 -29.50 6.09
C SER A 469 -6.12 -30.37 5.61
N SER A 470 -5.18 -30.66 6.47
CA SER A 470 -4.01 -31.51 6.17
C SER A 470 -3.58 -32.29 7.42
N LEU A 471 -3.15 -33.54 7.24
CA LEU A 471 -2.51 -34.26 8.32
C LEU A 471 -1.25 -33.60 8.88
N SER A 472 -0.63 -32.68 8.08
CA SER A 472 0.58 -31.95 8.52
C SER A 472 0.33 -31.01 9.71
N VAL A 473 -0.94 -30.68 10.01
CA VAL A 473 -1.30 -29.85 11.18
C VAL A 473 -1.29 -30.62 12.50
N LEU A 474 -1.16 -31.94 12.45
CA LEU A 474 -1.09 -32.81 13.64
C LEU A 474 0.35 -33.10 14.01
N ASP A 475 0.61 -33.35 15.29
CA ASP A 475 1.95 -33.71 15.78
C ASP A 475 2.38 -35.07 15.24
N HIS A 476 3.49 -35.08 14.50
CA HIS A 476 4.14 -36.27 13.97
C HIS A 476 5.44 -36.62 14.68
N ALA A 477 6.09 -35.68 15.34
CA ALA A 477 7.45 -35.81 15.83
C ALA A 477 7.52 -36.24 17.30
N GLY A 478 6.55 -35.81 18.13
CA GLY A 478 6.51 -36.11 19.56
C GLY A 478 5.76 -37.40 19.90
N ARG A 479 5.45 -38.25 18.91
CA ARG A 479 4.52 -39.34 19.02
C ARG A 479 5.13 -40.73 19.16
N ASP A 480 4.45 -41.58 19.92
CA ASP A 480 4.59 -43.04 19.84
C ASP A 480 4.10 -43.53 18.48
N SER A 481 5.02 -43.99 17.63
CA SER A 481 4.73 -44.45 16.26
C SER A 481 3.82 -45.70 16.22
N SER A 482 3.58 -46.37 17.35
CA SER A 482 2.69 -47.50 17.45
C SER A 482 1.19 -47.10 17.47
N ARG A 483 0.86 -45.83 17.72
CA ARG A 483 -0.53 -45.35 17.78
C ARG A 483 -0.93 -44.64 16.47
N PRO A 484 -2.11 -44.95 15.90
CA PRO A 484 -2.60 -44.28 14.70
C PRO A 484 -2.90 -42.78 14.97
N ILE A 485 -2.75 -41.90 13.95
CA ILE A 485 -3.21 -40.54 14.01
C ILE A 485 -4.73 -40.52 13.90
N THR A 486 -5.38 -39.80 14.80
CA THR A 486 -6.83 -39.64 14.85
C THR A 486 -7.20 -38.17 14.97
N GLU A 487 -8.49 -37.86 14.89
CA GLU A 487 -9.05 -36.53 15.08
C GLU A 487 -8.76 -35.93 16.47
N GLN A 488 -8.37 -36.78 17.43
CA GLN A 488 -8.02 -36.40 18.81
C GLN A 488 -6.51 -36.22 19.02
N SER A 489 -5.71 -36.45 17.98
CA SER A 489 -4.26 -36.25 18.05
C SER A 489 -3.93 -34.79 18.27
N ALA A 490 -2.87 -34.51 19.03
CA ALA A 490 -2.41 -33.14 19.30
C ALA A 490 -2.02 -32.40 18.01
N LEU A 491 -2.20 -31.10 18.00
CA LEU A 491 -1.72 -30.26 16.91
C LEU A 491 -0.18 -30.19 16.94
N GLU A 492 0.42 -29.93 15.78
CA GLU A 492 1.86 -29.72 15.63
C GLU A 492 2.32 -28.58 16.55
N PRO A 493 3.18 -28.84 17.53
CA PRO A 493 3.59 -27.84 18.51
C PRO A 493 4.53 -26.78 17.92
N HIS A 494 5.22 -27.11 16.82
CA HIS A 494 6.19 -26.24 16.17
C HIS A 494 5.91 -26.11 14.68
N PRO A 495 4.73 -25.57 14.28
CA PRO A 495 4.36 -25.45 12.89
C PRO A 495 5.34 -24.58 12.07
N GLU A 496 6.06 -23.65 12.71
CA GLU A 496 7.10 -22.83 12.11
C GLU A 496 8.28 -23.66 11.56
N TRP A 497 8.56 -24.80 12.12
CA TRP A 497 9.61 -25.73 11.64
C TRP A 497 9.15 -26.60 10.47
N ARG A 498 7.83 -26.69 10.28
CA ARG A 498 7.21 -27.51 9.22
C ARG A 498 6.95 -26.72 7.93
N GLY A 499 7.25 -25.40 7.93
CA GLY A 499 7.12 -24.50 6.80
C GLY A 499 5.73 -23.88 6.64
N ALA A 500 5.64 -22.94 5.68
CA ALA A 500 4.47 -22.08 5.49
C ALA A 500 3.17 -22.82 5.21
N TYR A 501 3.22 -23.98 4.55
CA TYR A 501 2.03 -24.81 4.31
C TYR A 501 1.36 -25.27 5.60
N THR A 502 2.12 -25.91 6.50
CA THR A 502 1.62 -26.41 7.79
C THR A 502 1.11 -25.27 8.66
N GLN A 503 1.88 -24.18 8.77
CA GLN A 503 1.47 -22.99 9.52
C GLN A 503 0.12 -22.44 9.05
N THR A 504 -0.01 -22.22 7.75
CA THR A 504 -1.24 -21.62 7.19
C THR A 504 -2.43 -22.56 7.23
N LYS A 505 -2.23 -23.88 7.11
CA LYS A 505 -3.31 -24.86 7.29
C LYS A 505 -3.79 -24.91 8.75
N GLY A 506 -2.89 -24.85 9.73
CA GLY A 506 -3.27 -24.76 11.14
C GLY A 506 -4.05 -23.48 11.48
N ILE A 507 -3.60 -22.34 10.95
CA ILE A 507 -4.33 -21.06 11.11
C ILE A 507 -5.72 -21.13 10.44
N ALA A 508 -5.82 -21.76 9.26
CA ALA A 508 -7.09 -21.89 8.54
C ALA A 508 -8.10 -22.81 9.27
N GLU A 509 -7.65 -23.82 10.00
CA GLU A 509 -8.54 -24.63 10.85
C GLU A 509 -9.14 -23.84 12.02
N ALA A 510 -8.42 -22.84 12.51
CA ALA A 510 -8.88 -21.99 13.62
C ALA A 510 -9.82 -20.86 13.17
N CYS A 511 -10.07 -20.72 11.85
CA CYS A 511 -11.02 -19.74 11.33
C CYS A 511 -12.46 -20.22 11.48
#